data_2481cf97d938c6955793b4058beab78e
#
_entry.id   2481cf97d938c6955793b4058beab78e
#
_cell.length_a   1.000
_cell.length_b   1.000
_cell.length_c   1.000
_cell.angle_alpha   90.00
_cell.angle_beta   90.00
_cell.angle_gamma   90.00
#
_symmetry.space_group_name_H-M   'P 1'
#
loop_
_entity.id
_entity.type
_entity.pdbx_description
1 polymer ?
#
loop_
_entity_poly.entity_id
_entity_poly.type
_entity_poly.pdbx_seq_one_letter_code
_entity_poly.pdbx_strand_id
1 'polypeptide(L)'
;MATARGLTVVRMGDIVRDEARKRGLPVSDEAVGSLAHEERQRHGYGVWAERTLPRLMGDRLLVEGIRGAAEIEVFRRRFGERLAIVAIHAAPRFRFDRVSKRGRSDDVRSFEAFLIRDRRELGWGLGDVIATADYMIVNEGDLRTFRAAAASVLDALEASADG
;
A
#
# COMPACT_ATOMS: atom_id res chain seq x y z
N MET A 1 13.67 0.92 8.37
CA MET A 1 13.95 -0.53 8.27
C MET A 1 14.22 -0.93 6.82
N ALA A 2 13.26 -0.88 5.91
CA ALA A 2 13.48 -1.27 4.51
C ALA A 2 14.64 -0.54 3.84
N THR A 3 14.68 0.79 3.91
CA THR A 3 15.78 1.61 3.37
C THR A 3 17.15 1.28 4.00
N ALA A 4 17.18 0.97 5.31
CA ALA A 4 18.40 0.54 6.00
C ALA A 4 18.89 -0.85 5.55
N ARG A 5 18.05 -1.63 4.86
CA ARG A 5 18.38 -2.91 4.21
C ARG A 5 18.65 -2.76 2.70
N GLY A 6 18.78 -1.54 2.20
CA GLY A 6 19.05 -1.28 0.79
C GLY A 6 17.84 -1.39 -0.13
N LEU A 7 16.59 -1.47 0.40
CA LEU A 7 15.42 -1.46 -0.47
C LEU A 7 15.05 -0.03 -0.88
N THR A 8 14.79 0.17 -2.16
CA THR A 8 14.15 1.38 -2.66
C THR A 8 12.66 1.31 -2.36
N VAL A 9 12.15 2.28 -1.60
CA VAL A 9 10.74 2.32 -1.20
C VAL A 9 9.96 3.28 -2.09
N VAL A 10 8.95 2.76 -2.79
CA VAL A 10 8.03 3.55 -3.62
C VAL A 10 6.62 3.44 -3.06
N ARG A 11 5.99 4.61 -2.83
CA ARG A 11 4.62 4.69 -2.29
C ARG A 11 3.65 5.06 -3.40
N MET A 12 2.74 4.16 -3.73
CA MET A 12 1.69 4.41 -4.72
C MET A 12 0.81 5.60 -4.34
N GLY A 13 0.55 5.80 -3.04
CA GLY A 13 -0.19 6.95 -2.55
C GLY A 13 0.47 8.30 -2.85
N ASP A 14 1.80 8.37 -2.97
CA ASP A 14 2.49 9.60 -3.38
C ASP A 14 2.21 9.91 -4.85
N ILE A 15 2.14 8.90 -5.70
CA ILE A 15 1.82 9.05 -7.13
C ILE A 15 0.40 9.60 -7.32
N VAL A 16 -0.57 9.11 -6.51
CA VAL A 16 -1.94 9.63 -6.52
C VAL A 16 -1.97 11.09 -6.07
N ARG A 17 -1.25 11.43 -5.00
CA ARG A 17 -1.16 12.81 -4.49
C ARG A 17 -0.47 13.76 -5.46
N ASP A 18 0.59 13.29 -6.14
CA ASP A 18 1.26 14.07 -7.18
C ASP A 18 0.32 14.36 -8.35
N GLU A 19 -0.49 13.40 -8.75
CA GLU A 19 -1.50 13.59 -9.80
C GLU A 19 -2.59 14.57 -9.35
N ALA A 20 -3.05 14.48 -8.09
CA ALA A 20 -4.00 15.45 -7.54
C ALA A 20 -3.43 16.88 -7.57
N ARG A 21 -2.17 17.07 -7.17
CA ARG A 21 -1.50 18.38 -7.24
C ARG A 21 -1.38 18.90 -8.68
N LYS A 22 -1.02 18.05 -9.64
CA LYS A 22 -0.95 18.43 -11.06
C LYS A 22 -2.29 18.93 -11.61
N ARG A 23 -3.39 18.38 -11.10
CA ARG A 23 -4.76 18.78 -11.47
C ARG A 23 -5.30 19.93 -10.64
N GLY A 24 -4.51 20.51 -9.73
CA GLY A 24 -4.95 21.58 -8.84
C GLY A 24 -5.99 21.14 -7.80
N LEU A 25 -6.09 19.85 -7.51
CA LEU A 25 -7.03 19.31 -6.52
C LEU A 25 -6.47 19.45 -5.11
N PRO A 26 -7.32 19.63 -4.09
CA PRO A 26 -6.87 19.61 -2.70
C PRO A 26 -6.33 18.22 -2.32
N VAL A 27 -5.29 18.20 -1.47
CA VAL A 27 -4.73 16.94 -0.95
C VAL A 27 -5.48 16.58 0.34
N SER A 28 -6.75 16.24 0.20
CA SER A 28 -7.60 15.68 1.27
C SER A 28 -7.93 14.21 0.99
N ASP A 29 -8.36 13.44 1.99
CA ASP A 29 -8.78 12.03 1.79
C ASP A 29 -9.89 11.92 0.75
N GLU A 30 -10.86 12.84 0.79
CA GLU A 30 -11.98 12.86 -0.14
C GLU A 30 -11.53 13.09 -1.58
N ALA A 31 -10.78 14.16 -1.84
CA ALA A 31 -10.35 14.51 -3.19
C ALA A 31 -9.35 13.48 -3.77
N VAL A 32 -8.37 13.05 -2.97
CA VAL A 32 -7.40 12.02 -3.38
C VAL A 32 -8.08 10.67 -3.57
N GLY A 33 -9.04 10.32 -2.71
CA GLY A 33 -9.81 9.10 -2.81
C GLY A 33 -10.74 9.08 -4.02
N SER A 34 -11.42 10.21 -4.31
CA SER A 34 -12.28 10.37 -5.50
C SER A 34 -11.45 10.27 -6.78
N LEU A 35 -10.36 11.02 -6.87
CA LEU A 35 -9.42 10.92 -7.99
C LEU A 35 -8.94 9.47 -8.20
N ALA A 36 -8.52 8.81 -7.12
CA ALA A 36 -8.06 7.43 -7.21
C ALA A 36 -9.13 6.49 -7.73
N HIS A 37 -10.38 6.69 -7.34
CA HIS A 37 -11.53 5.91 -7.80
C HIS A 37 -11.87 6.20 -9.28
N GLU A 38 -12.00 7.49 -9.65
CA GLU A 38 -12.31 7.90 -11.02
C GLU A 38 -11.29 7.40 -12.04
N GLU A 39 -10.00 7.48 -11.71
CA GLU A 39 -8.95 6.98 -12.59
C GLU A 39 -9.04 5.45 -12.77
N ARG A 40 -9.39 4.69 -11.71
CA ARG A 40 -9.66 3.25 -11.84
C ARG A 40 -10.86 2.96 -12.73
N GLN A 41 -11.93 3.75 -12.64
CA GLN A 41 -13.11 3.58 -13.48
C GLN A 41 -12.81 3.87 -14.96
N ARG A 42 -11.98 4.88 -15.24
CA ARG A 42 -11.65 5.30 -16.60
C ARG A 42 -10.58 4.44 -17.27
N HIS A 43 -9.58 4.00 -16.52
CA HIS A 43 -8.36 3.38 -17.05
C HIS A 43 -8.12 1.95 -16.57
N GLY A 44 -9.05 1.40 -15.76
CA GLY A 44 -8.94 0.07 -15.16
C GLY A 44 -8.27 0.08 -13.79
N TYR A 45 -8.57 -0.96 -13.02
CA TYR A 45 -8.17 -1.05 -11.60
C TYR A 45 -6.65 -1.19 -11.39
N GLY A 46 -5.87 -1.51 -12.42
CA GLY A 46 -4.41 -1.56 -12.39
C GLY A 46 -3.70 -0.23 -12.66
N VAL A 47 -4.42 0.84 -13.00
CA VAL A 47 -3.84 2.11 -13.49
C VAL A 47 -2.78 2.72 -12.55
N TRP A 48 -2.96 2.61 -11.24
CA TRP A 48 -2.01 3.18 -10.30
C TRP A 48 -0.73 2.34 -10.20
N ALA A 49 -0.82 1.03 -10.37
CA ALA A 49 0.37 0.18 -10.50
C ALA A 49 1.13 0.50 -11.81
N GLU A 50 0.43 0.64 -12.93
CA GLU A 50 1.04 1.03 -14.21
C GLU A 50 1.78 2.37 -14.11
N ARG A 51 1.17 3.38 -13.46
CA ARG A 51 1.82 4.68 -13.21
C ARG A 51 2.96 4.60 -12.19
N THR A 52 3.03 3.53 -11.42
CA THR A 52 4.10 3.29 -10.46
C THR A 52 5.33 2.68 -11.13
N LEU A 53 5.17 1.82 -12.13
CA LEU A 53 6.28 1.12 -12.79
C LEU A 53 7.45 2.02 -13.21
N PRO A 54 7.25 3.21 -13.80
CA PRO A 54 8.36 4.10 -14.19
C PRO A 54 9.18 4.65 -13.01
N ARG A 55 8.66 4.55 -11.78
CA ARG A 55 9.34 5.00 -10.56
C ARG A 55 10.14 3.89 -9.87
N LEU A 56 10.03 2.65 -10.36
CA LEU A 56 10.69 1.49 -9.79
C LEU A 56 12.11 1.37 -10.37
N MET A 57 13.06 1.97 -9.68
CA MET A 57 14.47 1.99 -10.06
C MET A 57 15.30 1.22 -9.02
N GLY A 58 16.15 0.30 -9.50
CA GLY A 58 17.02 -0.55 -8.67
C GLY A 58 16.56 -2.00 -8.61
N ASP A 59 17.37 -2.83 -7.96
CA ASP A 59 17.21 -4.29 -7.96
C ASP A 59 16.33 -4.79 -6.80
N ARG A 60 16.33 -4.05 -5.70
CA ARG A 60 15.58 -4.39 -4.48
C ARG A 60 14.53 -3.33 -4.18
N LEU A 61 13.29 -3.69 -4.41
CA LEU A 61 12.17 -2.75 -4.40
C LEU A 61 11.14 -3.11 -3.33
N LEU A 62 10.60 -2.11 -2.67
CA LEU A 62 9.43 -2.24 -1.82
C LEU A 62 8.36 -1.26 -2.30
N VAL A 63 7.23 -1.78 -2.77
CA VAL A 63 6.08 -0.97 -3.17
C VAL A 63 5.05 -0.97 -2.06
N GLU A 64 4.70 0.21 -1.56
CA GLU A 64 3.70 0.40 -0.51
C GLU A 64 2.41 0.95 -1.09
N GLY A 65 1.28 0.45 -0.64
CA GLY A 65 -0.02 1.06 -0.92
C GLY A 65 -0.85 0.36 -1.99
N ILE A 66 -0.59 -0.93 -2.28
CA ILE A 66 -1.45 -1.77 -3.10
C ILE A 66 -2.87 -1.81 -2.50
N ARG A 67 -3.89 -1.73 -3.34
CA ARG A 67 -5.30 -1.70 -2.94
C ARG A 67 -6.19 -2.69 -3.66
N GLY A 68 -5.67 -3.43 -4.65
CA GLY A 68 -6.48 -4.38 -5.40
C GLY A 68 -5.69 -5.41 -6.18
N ALA A 69 -6.33 -6.54 -6.49
CA ALA A 69 -5.72 -7.65 -7.23
C ALA A 69 -5.22 -7.22 -8.62
N ALA A 70 -5.92 -6.32 -9.31
CA ALA A 70 -5.49 -5.82 -10.60
C ALA A 70 -4.14 -5.09 -10.56
N GLU A 71 -3.80 -4.44 -9.43
CA GLU A 71 -2.49 -3.83 -9.23
C GLU A 71 -1.41 -4.90 -9.05
N ILE A 72 -1.71 -5.99 -8.32
CA ILE A 72 -0.81 -7.14 -8.19
C ILE A 72 -0.54 -7.76 -9.55
N GLU A 73 -1.56 -7.94 -10.39
CA GLU A 73 -1.39 -8.49 -11.74
C GLU A 73 -0.44 -7.65 -12.61
N VAL A 74 -0.47 -6.32 -12.48
CA VAL A 74 0.48 -5.43 -13.17
C VAL A 74 1.91 -5.70 -12.68
N PHE A 75 2.13 -5.79 -11.37
CA PHE A 75 3.45 -6.07 -10.82
C PHE A 75 3.90 -7.52 -11.12
N ARG A 76 2.99 -8.50 -11.08
CA ARG A 76 3.30 -9.90 -11.40
C ARG A 76 3.73 -10.07 -12.86
N ARG A 77 3.09 -9.38 -13.82
CA ARG A 77 3.54 -9.37 -15.21
C ARG A 77 4.94 -8.78 -15.36
N ARG A 78 5.33 -7.82 -14.53
CA ARG A 78 6.64 -7.15 -14.59
C ARG A 78 7.74 -7.91 -13.88
N PHE A 79 7.46 -8.54 -12.75
CA PHE A 79 8.46 -9.13 -11.86
C PHE A 79 8.41 -10.66 -11.77
N GLY A 80 7.33 -11.31 -12.21
CA GLY A 80 7.15 -12.76 -12.17
C GLY A 80 7.30 -13.33 -10.76
N GLU A 81 8.05 -14.41 -10.64
CA GLU A 81 8.32 -15.13 -9.39
C GLU A 81 9.10 -14.29 -8.36
N ARG A 82 9.73 -13.19 -8.78
CA ARG A 82 10.45 -12.29 -7.88
C ARG A 82 9.52 -11.33 -7.10
N LEU A 83 8.21 -11.39 -7.33
CA LEU A 83 7.23 -10.62 -6.59
C LEU A 83 6.75 -11.41 -5.38
N ALA A 84 6.89 -10.84 -4.20
CA ALA A 84 6.24 -11.33 -2.99
C ALA A 84 5.29 -10.29 -2.41
N ILE A 85 4.12 -10.73 -1.97
CA ILE A 85 3.08 -9.89 -1.38
C ILE A 85 3.09 -10.06 0.13
N VAL A 86 3.31 -8.97 0.85
CA VAL A 86 3.29 -8.93 2.32
C VAL A 86 2.08 -8.12 2.77
N ALA A 87 1.10 -8.78 3.37
CA ALA A 87 -0.03 -8.12 4.00
C ALA A 87 0.33 -7.67 5.43
N ILE A 88 0.00 -6.43 5.76
CA ILE A 88 0.06 -5.91 7.12
C ILE A 88 -1.37 -5.66 7.58
N HIS A 89 -1.86 -6.51 8.48
CA HIS A 89 -3.23 -6.45 8.96
C HIS A 89 -3.30 -5.94 10.40
N ALA A 90 -4.37 -5.20 10.71
CA ALA A 90 -4.77 -4.87 12.06
C ALA A 90 -6.29 -4.61 12.09
N ALA A 91 -6.95 -4.89 13.23
CA ALA A 91 -8.37 -4.60 13.40
C ALA A 91 -8.65 -3.08 13.25
N PRO A 92 -9.85 -2.70 12.79
CA PRO A 92 -10.19 -1.30 12.45
C PRO A 92 -9.87 -0.29 13.56
N ARG A 93 -10.09 -0.65 14.83
CA ARG A 93 -9.78 0.22 15.98
C ARG A 93 -8.30 0.61 16.06
N PHE A 94 -7.39 -0.36 15.85
CA PHE A 94 -5.94 -0.10 15.88
C PHE A 94 -5.50 0.72 14.67
N ARG A 95 -6.10 0.47 13.50
CA ARG A 95 -5.81 1.23 12.28
C ARG A 95 -6.25 2.68 12.40
N PHE A 96 -7.45 2.92 12.92
CA PHE A 96 -7.97 4.27 13.16
C PHE A 96 -7.11 5.04 14.17
N ASP A 97 -6.77 4.44 15.32
CA ASP A 97 -5.91 5.08 16.33
C ASP A 97 -4.56 5.53 15.74
N ARG A 98 -3.98 4.73 14.85
CA ARG A 98 -2.71 5.08 14.19
C ARG A 98 -2.87 6.15 13.11
N VAL A 99 -3.94 6.11 12.34
CA VAL A 99 -4.23 7.13 11.31
C VAL A 99 -4.48 8.47 11.96
N SER A 100 -5.30 8.53 13.02
CA SER A 100 -5.61 9.78 13.73
C SER A 100 -4.39 10.43 14.38
N LYS A 101 -3.38 9.62 14.77
CA LYS A 101 -2.11 10.08 15.36
C LYS A 101 -1.03 10.44 14.33
N ARG A 102 -1.19 10.02 13.06
CA ARG A 102 -0.17 10.19 12.02
C ARG A 102 -0.01 11.63 11.56
N GLY A 103 -1.09 12.41 11.54
CA GLY A 103 -1.10 13.85 11.27
C GLY A 103 -0.84 14.25 9.81
N ARG A 104 -1.15 13.41 8.82
CA ARG A 104 -1.11 13.78 7.40
C ARG A 104 -2.32 14.66 7.04
N SER A 105 -2.17 15.51 6.03
CA SER A 105 -3.27 16.37 5.54
C SER A 105 -4.46 15.58 5.00
N ASP A 106 -4.22 14.37 4.50
CA ASP A 106 -5.21 13.43 3.98
C ASP A 106 -5.69 12.40 5.02
N ASP A 107 -5.41 12.59 6.31
CA ASP A 107 -5.88 11.69 7.35
C ASP A 107 -7.32 11.99 7.77
N VAL A 108 -8.10 10.92 7.91
CA VAL A 108 -9.48 10.99 8.42
C VAL A 108 -9.49 11.31 9.92
N ARG A 109 -10.43 12.19 10.33
CA ARG A 109 -10.51 12.70 11.70
C ARG A 109 -11.59 12.05 12.55
N SER A 110 -12.50 11.28 11.95
CA SER A 110 -13.55 10.55 12.66
C SER A 110 -13.52 9.07 12.32
N PHE A 111 -14.00 8.23 13.24
CA PHE A 111 -14.09 6.79 13.00
C PHE A 111 -15.08 6.45 11.88
N GLU A 112 -16.14 7.23 11.72
CA GLU A 112 -17.10 7.08 10.64
C GLU A 112 -16.45 7.33 9.27
N ALA A 113 -15.72 8.46 9.11
CA ALA A 113 -14.97 8.75 7.90
C ALA A 113 -13.91 7.68 7.61
N PHE A 114 -13.28 7.13 8.65
CA PHE A 114 -12.36 6.00 8.53
C PHE A 114 -13.06 4.76 7.97
N LEU A 115 -14.26 4.41 8.45
CA LEU A 115 -15.01 3.26 7.95
C LEU A 115 -15.48 3.47 6.50
N ILE A 116 -15.85 4.69 6.11
CA ILE A 116 -16.19 5.01 4.71
C ILE A 116 -14.97 4.77 3.81
N ARG A 117 -13.81 5.27 4.20
CA ARG A 117 -12.55 5.01 3.49
C ARG A 117 -12.24 3.52 3.41
N ASP A 118 -12.37 2.80 4.50
CA ASP A 118 -12.13 1.36 4.59
C ASP A 118 -13.01 0.58 3.60
N ARG A 119 -14.32 0.87 3.57
CA ARG A 119 -15.27 0.27 2.63
C ARG A 119 -14.90 0.58 1.17
N ARG A 120 -14.47 1.81 0.88
CA ARG A 120 -14.00 2.19 -0.44
C ARG A 120 -12.79 1.36 -0.87
N GLU A 121 -11.78 1.21 0.00
CA GLU A 121 -10.59 0.42 -0.29
C GLU A 121 -10.90 -1.08 -0.42
N LEU A 122 -11.81 -1.62 0.40
CA LEU A 122 -12.32 -2.99 0.26
C LEU A 122 -13.06 -3.18 -1.07
N GLY A 123 -13.83 -2.19 -1.52
CA GLY A 123 -14.50 -2.22 -2.84
C GLY A 123 -13.52 -2.23 -4.02
N TRP A 124 -12.26 -1.89 -3.83
CA TRP A 124 -11.20 -2.03 -4.85
C TRP A 124 -10.53 -3.41 -4.84
N GLY A 125 -10.88 -4.29 -3.89
CA GLY A 125 -10.34 -5.63 -3.76
C GLY A 125 -9.21 -5.77 -2.74
N LEU A 126 -9.05 -4.82 -1.80
CA LEU A 126 -8.00 -4.92 -0.78
C LEU A 126 -8.16 -6.16 0.11
N GLY A 127 -9.40 -6.61 0.36
CA GLY A 127 -9.67 -7.82 1.12
C GLY A 127 -9.07 -9.07 0.46
N ASP A 128 -9.21 -9.20 -0.85
CA ASP A 128 -8.65 -10.31 -1.62
C ASP A 128 -7.13 -10.29 -1.61
N VAL A 129 -6.52 -9.10 -1.72
CA VAL A 129 -5.06 -8.92 -1.62
C VAL A 129 -4.54 -9.41 -0.27
N ILE A 130 -5.22 -9.04 0.83
CA ILE A 130 -4.85 -9.47 2.19
C ILE A 130 -4.98 -10.99 2.34
N ALA A 131 -6.07 -11.56 1.84
CA ALA A 131 -6.37 -12.99 1.96
C ALA A 131 -5.43 -13.88 1.13
N THR A 132 -4.87 -13.36 0.04
CA THR A 132 -4.01 -14.11 -0.90
C THR A 132 -2.53 -13.71 -0.82
N ALA A 133 -2.15 -12.95 0.20
CA ALA A 133 -0.77 -12.53 0.40
C ALA A 133 0.15 -13.71 0.76
N ASP A 134 1.39 -13.69 0.27
CA ASP A 134 2.40 -14.71 0.56
C ASP A 134 2.84 -14.68 2.03
N TYR A 135 2.83 -13.50 2.64
CA TYR A 135 3.17 -13.30 4.05
C TYR A 135 2.14 -12.38 4.72
N MET A 136 1.82 -12.65 5.99
CA MET A 136 0.94 -11.80 6.78
C MET A 136 1.61 -11.38 8.09
N ILE A 137 1.57 -10.08 8.38
CA ILE A 137 2.01 -9.50 9.65
C ILE A 137 0.79 -8.90 10.35
N VAL A 138 0.45 -9.43 11.54
CA VAL A 138 -0.57 -8.82 12.39
C VAL A 138 0.08 -7.68 13.19
N ASN A 139 -0.37 -6.46 12.93
CA ASN A 139 0.17 -5.24 13.52
C ASN A 139 -0.81 -4.65 14.54
N GLU A 140 -0.97 -5.31 15.67
CA GLU A 140 -1.83 -4.87 16.79
C GLU A 140 -1.05 -4.61 18.08
N GLY A 141 0.22 -4.99 18.11
CA GLY A 141 1.14 -4.74 19.20
C GLY A 141 1.89 -3.42 19.10
N ASP A 142 2.97 -3.32 19.85
CA ASP A 142 3.86 -2.17 19.85
C ASP A 142 4.77 -2.14 18.59
N LEU A 143 5.47 -1.01 18.42
CA LEU A 143 6.36 -0.81 17.27
C LEU A 143 7.55 -1.79 17.28
N ARG A 144 8.02 -2.22 18.45
CA ARG A 144 9.14 -3.18 18.59
C ARG A 144 8.73 -4.54 18.06
N THR A 145 7.57 -5.02 18.46
CA THR A 145 6.99 -6.29 18.00
C THR A 145 6.75 -6.27 16.49
N PHE A 146 6.16 -5.18 15.97
CA PHE A 146 5.98 -5.02 14.54
C PHE A 146 7.30 -5.02 13.76
N ARG A 147 8.32 -4.33 14.26
CA ARG A 147 9.64 -4.29 13.62
C ARG A 147 10.31 -5.67 13.60
N ALA A 148 10.18 -6.45 14.66
CA ALA A 148 10.72 -7.80 14.73
C ALA A 148 10.03 -8.72 13.70
N ALA A 149 8.70 -8.70 13.62
CA ALA A 149 7.95 -9.47 12.64
C ALA A 149 8.29 -9.07 11.20
N ALA A 150 8.38 -7.76 10.92
CA ALA A 150 8.75 -7.26 9.60
C ALA A 150 10.21 -7.62 9.23
N ALA A 151 11.13 -7.62 10.20
CA ALA A 151 12.51 -8.07 9.96
C ALA A 151 12.54 -9.56 9.58
N SER A 152 11.83 -10.41 10.32
CA SER A 152 11.75 -11.85 10.06
C SER A 152 11.20 -12.16 8.66
N VAL A 153 10.16 -11.44 8.20
CA VAL A 153 9.64 -11.60 6.85
C VAL A 153 10.66 -11.17 5.79
N LEU A 154 11.35 -10.03 6.01
CA LEU A 154 12.39 -9.58 5.08
C LEU A 154 13.56 -10.55 5.02
N ASP A 155 13.99 -11.13 6.16
CA ASP A 155 15.05 -12.13 6.21
C ASP A 155 14.65 -13.41 5.41
N ALA A 156 13.39 -13.85 5.52
CA ALA A 156 12.88 -14.98 4.77
C ALA A 156 12.85 -14.72 3.25
N LEU A 157 12.45 -13.51 2.85
CA LEU A 157 12.43 -13.10 1.43
C LEU A 157 13.82 -12.98 0.83
N GLU A 158 14.78 -12.46 1.60
CA GLU A 158 16.19 -12.37 1.19
C GLU A 158 16.79 -13.78 0.99
N ALA A 159 16.57 -14.68 1.94
CA ALA A 159 17.03 -16.08 1.83
C ALA A 159 16.44 -16.81 0.61
N SER A 160 15.17 -16.53 0.26
CA SER A 160 14.52 -17.15 -0.91
C SER A 160 15.00 -16.55 -2.25
N ALA A 161 15.60 -15.38 -2.25
CA ALA A 161 16.11 -14.73 -3.47
C ALA A 161 17.54 -15.17 -3.82
N ASP A 162 18.28 -15.70 -2.86
CA ASP A 162 19.69 -16.12 -2.99
C ASP A 162 19.82 -17.63 -3.35
N GLY A 163 18.72 -18.39 -3.37
CA GLY A 163 18.66 -19.82 -3.69
C GLY A 163 18.01 -20.10 -5.03
#